data_3745182e62c57b045e2081fcbbd19f27
#
_entry.id   3745182e62c57b045e2081fcbbd19f27
#
_cell.length_a   1.000
_cell.length_b   1.000
_cell.length_c   1.000
_cell.angle_alpha   90.00
_cell.angle_beta   90.00
_cell.angle_gamma   90.00
#
_symmetry.space_group_name_H-M   'P 1'
#
loop_
_entity.id
_entity.type
_entity.pdbx_description
1 polymer ?
#
loop_
_entity_poly.entity_id
_entity_poly.type
_entity_poly.pdbx_seq_one_letter_code
_entity_poly.pdbx_strand_id
1 'polypeptide(L)'
;HLKDCINQYIDLWHDDLDDAEGFRKWIACCCPICTTLVDRIVNGYPHNDEQQLWQRIGYKDAAMVQGEIFHLWVIEHDKNISIEQLDEEWPARKAGLNVVLTDNEAPYHLRKTTLLNGPHTVLSPVAFLSGINIVRDACNDELVGKFIHQVMFNELLPTLELPQDELTRFAEDVLQRFKNPYIDHQVTSIMLNSFPKFK
;
A
#
# COMPACT_ATOMS: atom_id res chain seq x y z
N HIS A 1 -17.47 -2.01 -3.12
CA HIS A 1 -16.98 -2.18 -4.50
C HIS A 1 -17.08 -3.60 -5.03
N LEU A 2 -16.33 -4.61 -4.48
CA LEU A 2 -16.36 -5.97 -5.03
C LEU A 2 -17.73 -6.63 -4.89
N LYS A 3 -18.35 -6.56 -3.71
CA LYS A 3 -19.71 -7.08 -3.50
C LYS A 3 -20.73 -6.42 -4.44
N ASP A 4 -20.60 -5.11 -4.68
CA ASP A 4 -21.49 -4.37 -5.58
C ASP A 4 -21.31 -4.83 -7.03
N CYS A 5 -20.06 -5.00 -7.47
CA CYS A 5 -19.78 -5.55 -8.80
C CYS A 5 -20.35 -6.96 -8.97
N ILE A 6 -20.14 -7.85 -7.99
CA ILE A 6 -20.69 -9.21 -8.02
C ILE A 6 -22.22 -9.17 -8.13
N ASN A 7 -22.89 -8.33 -7.33
CA ASN A 7 -24.35 -8.17 -7.40
C ASN A 7 -24.82 -7.67 -8.77
N GLN A 8 -24.11 -6.71 -9.39
CA GLN A 8 -24.41 -6.25 -10.74
C GLN A 8 -24.25 -7.36 -11.79
N TYR A 9 -23.23 -8.21 -11.65
CA TYR A 9 -23.08 -9.38 -12.55
C TYR A 9 -24.17 -10.43 -12.32
N ILE A 10 -24.61 -10.65 -11.09
CA ILE A 10 -25.75 -11.54 -10.82
C ILE A 10 -27.03 -10.99 -11.48
N ASP A 11 -27.26 -9.67 -11.42
CA ASP A 11 -28.39 -9.04 -12.13
C ASP A 11 -28.28 -9.18 -13.65
N LEU A 12 -27.08 -9.00 -14.21
CA LEU A 12 -26.83 -9.09 -15.65
C LEU A 12 -27.05 -10.50 -16.18
N TRP A 13 -26.68 -11.53 -15.41
CA TRP A 13 -26.74 -12.93 -15.80
C TRP A 13 -27.87 -13.69 -15.10
N HIS A 14 -28.88 -12.97 -14.60
CA HIS A 14 -29.98 -13.55 -13.82
C HIS A 14 -30.66 -14.71 -14.55
N ASP A 15 -30.91 -14.58 -15.85
CA ASP A 15 -31.61 -15.59 -16.67
C ASP A 15 -30.69 -16.78 -17.07
N ASP A 16 -29.38 -16.63 -16.92
CA ASP A 16 -28.39 -17.67 -17.17
C ASP A 16 -28.01 -18.46 -15.91
N LEU A 17 -28.46 -18.02 -14.74
CA LEU A 17 -28.18 -18.66 -13.46
C LEU A 17 -29.39 -19.51 -13.00
N ASP A 18 -29.16 -20.77 -12.65
CA ASP A 18 -30.21 -21.68 -12.17
C ASP A 18 -30.92 -21.14 -10.93
N ASP A 19 -30.22 -20.45 -10.03
CA ASP A 19 -30.74 -19.81 -8.83
C ASP A 19 -29.96 -18.53 -8.48
N ALA A 20 -30.26 -17.45 -9.17
CA ALA A 20 -29.61 -16.17 -9.00
C ALA A 20 -29.78 -15.60 -7.55
N GLU A 21 -30.97 -15.74 -6.97
CA GLU A 21 -31.24 -15.25 -5.60
C GLU A 21 -30.58 -16.13 -4.53
N GLY A 22 -30.52 -17.43 -4.70
CA GLY A 22 -29.78 -18.34 -3.83
C GLY A 22 -28.27 -18.04 -3.89
N PHE A 23 -27.73 -17.79 -5.09
CA PHE A 23 -26.33 -17.39 -5.26
C PHE A 23 -26.04 -16.05 -4.58
N ARG A 24 -26.92 -15.05 -4.73
CA ARG A 24 -26.80 -13.75 -4.04
C ARG A 24 -26.76 -13.91 -2.52
N LYS A 25 -27.65 -14.74 -1.97
CA LYS A 25 -27.68 -15.04 -0.51
C LYS A 25 -26.41 -15.74 -0.08
N TRP A 26 -25.92 -16.69 -0.85
CA TRP A 26 -24.68 -17.39 -0.56
C TRP A 26 -23.47 -16.45 -0.54
N ILE A 27 -23.33 -15.56 -1.54
CA ILE A 27 -22.29 -14.51 -1.54
C ILE A 27 -22.39 -13.63 -0.29
N ALA A 28 -23.61 -13.23 0.09
CA ALA A 28 -23.81 -12.34 1.24
C ALA A 28 -23.47 -12.98 2.59
N CYS A 29 -23.70 -14.29 2.74
CA CYS A 29 -23.59 -15.00 4.02
C CYS A 29 -22.34 -15.88 4.14
N CYS A 30 -21.85 -16.44 3.03
CA CYS A 30 -20.82 -17.48 3.03
C CYS A 30 -19.50 -17.05 2.37
N CYS A 31 -19.46 -15.87 1.72
CA CYS A 31 -18.25 -15.35 1.10
C CYS A 31 -17.78 -14.09 1.85
N PRO A 32 -16.93 -14.21 2.87
CA PRO A 32 -16.37 -13.05 3.55
C PRO A 32 -15.49 -12.26 2.60
N ILE A 33 -15.79 -10.99 2.42
CA ILE A 33 -14.99 -10.06 1.60
C ILE A 33 -14.44 -8.98 2.54
N CYS A 34 -13.18 -9.13 2.89
CA CYS A 34 -12.47 -8.27 3.82
C CYS A 34 -11.99 -6.98 3.14
N THR A 35 -12.00 -5.86 3.89
CA THR A 35 -11.29 -4.64 3.49
C THR A 35 -9.82 -4.79 3.85
N THR A 36 -8.93 -4.36 2.97
CA THR A 36 -7.50 -4.54 3.23
C THR A 36 -6.67 -3.31 2.87
N LEU A 37 -5.59 -3.11 3.62
CA LEU A 37 -4.54 -2.15 3.35
C LEU A 37 -3.19 -2.86 3.27
N VAL A 38 -2.47 -2.67 2.17
CA VAL A 38 -1.08 -3.09 2.04
C VAL A 38 -0.16 -1.88 2.13
N ASP A 39 0.85 -1.97 2.99
CA ASP A 39 1.94 -1.01 3.09
C ASP A 39 3.26 -1.71 2.79
N ARG A 40 3.76 -1.49 1.58
CA ARG A 40 5.07 -1.94 1.08
C ARG A 40 5.44 -1.09 -0.13
N ILE A 41 6.67 -0.58 -0.17
CA ILE A 41 7.20 0.11 -1.35
C ILE A 41 7.68 -0.94 -2.35
N VAL A 42 7.09 -0.93 -3.55
CA VAL A 42 7.45 -1.81 -4.67
C VAL A 42 7.64 -0.95 -5.91
N ASN A 43 8.84 -0.97 -6.48
CA ASN A 43 9.24 -0.11 -7.59
C ASN A 43 8.86 -0.64 -8.97
N GLY A 44 8.24 -1.80 -9.05
CA GLY A 44 7.95 -2.47 -10.31
C GLY A 44 9.17 -3.20 -10.87
N TYR A 45 9.23 -3.33 -12.19
CA TYR A 45 10.24 -4.12 -12.88
C TYR A 45 11.62 -3.42 -12.87
N PRO A 46 12.70 -4.13 -12.47
CA PRO A 46 14.04 -3.55 -12.35
C PRO A 46 14.79 -3.56 -13.71
N HIS A 47 14.39 -2.70 -14.63
CA HIS A 47 14.93 -2.64 -16.01
C HIS A 47 16.46 -2.52 -16.09
N ASN A 48 17.08 -1.79 -15.17
CA ASN A 48 18.53 -1.55 -15.18
C ASN A 48 19.33 -2.76 -14.72
N ASP A 49 18.75 -3.63 -13.89
CA ASP A 49 19.43 -4.74 -13.23
C ASP A 49 18.93 -6.12 -13.70
N GLU A 50 18.05 -6.15 -14.73
CA GLU A 50 17.32 -7.37 -15.12
C GLU A 50 18.24 -8.56 -15.41
N GLN A 51 19.33 -8.33 -16.20
CA GLN A 51 20.24 -9.42 -16.59
C GLN A 51 20.97 -10.00 -15.37
N GLN A 52 21.41 -9.13 -14.46
CA GLN A 52 22.11 -9.51 -13.24
C GLN A 52 21.19 -10.30 -12.31
N LEU A 53 19.95 -9.84 -12.19
CA LEU A 53 18.92 -10.50 -11.39
C LEU A 53 18.51 -11.84 -11.99
N TRP A 54 18.34 -11.97 -13.33
CA TRP A 54 18.08 -13.24 -13.98
C TRP A 54 19.22 -14.26 -13.77
N GLN A 55 20.46 -13.81 -13.84
CA GLN A 55 21.60 -14.68 -13.52
C GLN A 55 21.55 -15.16 -12.06
N ARG A 56 21.18 -14.27 -11.12
CA ARG A 56 21.10 -14.57 -9.71
C ARG A 56 19.97 -15.54 -9.36
N ILE A 57 18.79 -15.40 -9.99
CA ILE A 57 17.64 -16.30 -9.76
C ILE A 57 17.68 -17.57 -10.62
N GLY A 58 18.52 -17.59 -11.68
CA GLY A 58 18.74 -18.76 -12.54
C GLY A 58 17.76 -18.88 -13.72
N TYR A 59 16.86 -17.94 -13.93
CA TYR A 59 15.90 -17.93 -15.06
C TYR A 59 15.50 -16.50 -15.43
N LYS A 60 14.89 -16.36 -16.63
CA LYS A 60 14.34 -15.07 -17.08
C LYS A 60 12.90 -14.93 -16.58
N ASP A 61 12.63 -13.82 -15.89
CA ASP A 61 11.31 -13.47 -15.38
C ASP A 61 10.92 -12.07 -15.88
N ALA A 62 9.94 -12.02 -16.79
CA ALA A 62 9.45 -10.75 -17.34
C ALA A 62 8.44 -10.03 -16.43
N ALA A 63 8.01 -10.66 -15.35
CA ALA A 63 7.06 -10.11 -14.36
C ALA A 63 7.73 -9.82 -13.02
N MET A 64 9.06 -9.90 -12.95
CA MET A 64 9.83 -9.65 -11.73
C MET A 64 9.58 -8.25 -11.19
N VAL A 65 9.42 -8.14 -9.88
CA VAL A 65 9.32 -6.85 -9.18
C VAL A 65 10.32 -6.78 -8.04
N GLN A 66 10.79 -5.57 -7.76
CA GLN A 66 11.67 -5.29 -6.64
C GLN A 66 10.90 -4.51 -5.57
N GLY A 67 10.99 -4.96 -4.33
CA GLY A 67 10.33 -4.32 -3.20
C GLY A 67 11.21 -4.29 -1.97
N GLU A 68 10.87 -3.43 -1.02
CA GLU A 68 11.52 -3.36 0.29
C GLU A 68 11.24 -4.61 1.14
N ILE A 69 12.08 -4.83 2.16
CA ILE A 69 11.88 -5.92 3.13
C ILE A 69 10.65 -5.66 4.00
N PHE A 70 10.44 -4.39 4.38
CA PHE A 70 9.25 -3.99 5.15
C PHE A 70 7.97 -4.41 4.42
N HIS A 71 7.04 -4.95 5.17
CA HIS A 71 5.69 -5.23 4.70
C HIS A 71 4.73 -5.14 5.88
N LEU A 72 3.56 -4.61 5.61
CA LEU A 72 2.42 -4.62 6.53
C LEU A 72 1.16 -4.90 5.71
N TRP A 73 0.38 -5.87 6.14
CA TRP A 73 -0.94 -6.14 5.59
C TRP A 73 -1.97 -6.04 6.69
N VAL A 74 -2.81 -5.01 6.64
CA VAL A 74 -3.94 -4.82 7.55
C VAL A 74 -5.18 -5.37 6.88
N ILE A 75 -5.93 -6.19 7.59
CA ILE A 75 -7.17 -6.81 7.12
C ILE A 75 -8.26 -6.54 8.15
N GLU A 76 -9.27 -5.79 7.73
CA GLU A 76 -10.53 -5.66 8.47
C GLU A 76 -11.40 -6.84 8.10
N HIS A 77 -11.78 -7.64 9.10
CA HIS A 77 -12.58 -8.83 8.85
C HIS A 77 -14.01 -8.49 8.40
N ASP A 78 -14.56 -9.34 7.56
CA ASP A 78 -15.99 -9.26 7.19
C ASP A 78 -16.84 -9.75 8.36
N LYS A 79 -18.03 -9.18 8.52
CA LYS A 79 -19.00 -9.55 9.58
C LYS A 79 -19.39 -11.03 9.61
N ASN A 80 -19.14 -11.76 8.52
CA ASN A 80 -19.47 -13.18 8.38
C ASN A 80 -18.31 -14.12 8.78
N ILE A 81 -17.18 -13.57 9.24
CA ILE A 81 -16.04 -14.35 9.73
C ILE A 81 -15.42 -13.63 10.92
N SER A 82 -15.14 -14.35 12.01
CA SER A 82 -14.43 -13.75 13.14
C SER A 82 -12.93 -13.64 12.86
N ILE A 83 -12.23 -12.80 13.65
CA ILE A 83 -10.76 -12.67 13.55
C ILE A 83 -10.09 -14.03 13.81
N GLU A 84 -10.57 -14.80 14.78
CA GLU A 84 -10.04 -16.10 15.14
C GLU A 84 -10.18 -17.10 13.99
N GLN A 85 -11.38 -17.16 13.38
CA GLN A 85 -11.63 -18.01 12.21
C GLN A 85 -10.74 -17.60 11.03
N LEU A 86 -10.63 -16.30 10.75
CA LEU A 86 -9.78 -15.80 9.65
C LEU A 86 -8.32 -16.16 9.88
N ASP A 87 -7.79 -16.05 11.12
CA ASP A 87 -6.40 -16.40 11.45
C ASP A 87 -6.15 -17.91 11.44
N GLU A 88 -7.20 -18.71 11.63
CA GLU A 88 -7.12 -20.17 11.52
C GLU A 88 -7.13 -20.64 10.05
N GLU A 89 -8.06 -20.12 9.25
CA GLU A 89 -8.21 -20.47 7.84
C GLU A 89 -7.08 -19.91 6.97
N TRP A 90 -6.56 -18.73 7.34
CA TRP A 90 -5.43 -18.07 6.65
C TRP A 90 -4.30 -17.72 7.63
N PRO A 91 -3.42 -18.69 7.96
CA PRO A 91 -2.47 -18.58 9.07
C PRO A 91 -1.21 -17.75 8.71
N ALA A 92 -1.36 -16.61 8.07
CA ALA A 92 -0.27 -15.74 7.62
C ALA A 92 0.58 -15.21 8.79
N ARG A 93 -0.06 -14.88 9.93
CA ARG A 93 0.65 -14.46 11.15
C ARG A 93 1.50 -15.60 11.74
N LYS A 94 0.99 -16.84 11.71
CA LYS A 94 1.74 -18.03 12.15
C LYS A 94 2.93 -18.34 11.23
N ALA A 95 2.85 -17.92 9.96
CA ALA A 95 3.98 -18.01 9.01
C ALA A 95 5.01 -16.88 9.18
N GLY A 96 4.85 -16.01 10.16
CA GLY A 96 5.79 -14.91 10.46
C GLY A 96 5.60 -13.67 9.58
N LEU A 97 4.48 -13.56 8.84
CA LEU A 97 4.18 -12.37 8.07
C LEU A 97 3.62 -11.27 8.98
N ASN A 98 3.97 -10.02 8.70
CA ASN A 98 3.46 -8.85 9.41
C ASN A 98 2.04 -8.52 8.95
N VAL A 99 1.07 -9.22 9.54
CA VAL A 99 -0.36 -9.08 9.25
C VAL A 99 -1.09 -8.63 10.51
N VAL A 100 -1.92 -7.61 10.37
CA VAL A 100 -2.83 -7.11 11.41
C VAL A 100 -4.25 -7.47 11.02
N LEU A 101 -4.93 -8.25 11.84
CA LEU A 101 -6.37 -8.49 11.74
C LEU A 101 -7.07 -7.52 12.69
N THR A 102 -8.08 -6.80 12.21
CA THR A 102 -8.71 -5.70 12.95
C THR A 102 -10.21 -5.61 12.66
N ASP A 103 -10.93 -4.97 13.57
CA ASP A 103 -12.33 -4.56 13.38
C ASP A 103 -12.47 -3.26 12.60
N ASN A 104 -11.36 -2.49 12.45
CA ASN A 104 -11.37 -1.20 11.77
C ASN A 104 -10.01 -0.91 11.11
N GLU A 105 -9.96 -0.91 9.80
CA GLU A 105 -8.76 -0.61 9.00
C GLU A 105 -8.54 0.91 8.82
N ALA A 106 -9.57 1.73 8.97
CA ALA A 106 -9.53 3.14 8.64
C ALA A 106 -8.40 3.95 9.31
N PRO A 107 -8.03 3.75 10.60
CA PRO A 107 -6.90 4.45 11.20
C PRO A 107 -5.55 4.14 10.53
N TYR A 108 -5.35 2.88 10.13
CA TYR A 108 -4.15 2.45 9.40
C TYR A 108 -4.09 3.06 8.01
N HIS A 109 -5.24 3.08 7.31
CA HIS A 109 -5.39 3.69 6.00
C HIS A 109 -5.07 5.18 6.06
N LEU A 110 -5.68 5.90 6.99
CA LEU A 110 -5.48 7.34 7.16
C LEU A 110 -4.01 7.65 7.47
N ARG A 111 -3.40 6.95 8.41
CA ARG A 111 -1.99 7.11 8.75
C ARG A 111 -1.08 6.88 7.53
N LYS A 112 -1.28 5.77 6.80
CA LYS A 112 -0.45 5.41 5.65
C LYS A 112 -0.64 6.40 4.50
N THR A 113 -1.87 6.80 4.18
CA THR A 113 -2.13 7.75 3.10
C THR A 113 -1.58 9.14 3.41
N THR A 114 -1.68 9.60 4.65
CA THR A 114 -1.18 10.91 5.06
C THR A 114 0.34 10.93 5.22
N LEU A 115 0.94 9.95 5.91
CA LEU A 115 2.37 10.01 6.28
C LEU A 115 3.31 9.23 5.34
N LEU A 116 2.78 8.45 4.39
CA LEU A 116 3.60 7.82 3.36
C LEU A 116 3.25 8.34 1.96
N ASN A 117 1.99 8.24 1.55
CA ASN A 117 1.60 8.68 0.20
C ASN A 117 1.63 10.21 0.06
N GLY A 118 1.22 10.96 1.09
CA GLY A 118 1.26 12.42 1.13
C GLY A 118 2.65 12.97 0.86
N PRO A 119 3.66 12.63 1.68
CA PRO A 119 5.05 13.05 1.48
C PRO A 119 5.60 12.68 0.10
N HIS A 120 5.36 11.47 -0.39
CA HIS A 120 5.73 11.07 -1.76
C HIS A 120 5.15 12.00 -2.81
N THR A 121 3.88 12.35 -2.67
CA THR A 121 3.16 13.19 -3.64
C THR A 121 3.67 14.63 -3.62
N VAL A 122 4.00 15.16 -2.44
CA VAL A 122 4.55 16.53 -2.29
C VAL A 122 6.03 16.59 -2.70
N LEU A 123 6.81 15.57 -2.35
CA LEU A 123 8.23 15.49 -2.67
C LEU A 123 8.49 15.45 -4.18
N SER A 124 7.70 14.66 -4.90
CA SER A 124 8.00 14.31 -6.29
C SER A 124 8.11 15.51 -7.24
N PRO A 125 7.16 16.47 -7.28
CA PRO A 125 7.29 17.65 -8.15
C PRO A 125 8.44 18.56 -7.74
N VAL A 126 8.71 18.71 -6.44
CA VAL A 126 9.82 19.53 -5.93
C VAL A 126 11.16 18.92 -6.31
N ALA A 127 11.35 17.63 -6.10
CA ALA A 127 12.56 16.90 -6.48
C ALA A 127 12.78 16.97 -8.00
N PHE A 128 11.74 16.72 -8.80
CA PHE A 128 11.82 16.77 -10.25
C PHE A 128 12.25 18.16 -10.76
N LEU A 129 11.66 19.23 -10.26
CA LEU A 129 12.02 20.61 -10.62
C LEU A 129 13.42 20.99 -10.13
N SER A 130 13.92 20.35 -9.09
CA SER A 130 15.30 20.49 -8.59
C SER A 130 16.31 19.63 -9.35
N GLY A 131 15.89 18.87 -10.38
CA GLY A 131 16.76 17.98 -11.15
C GLY A 131 17.08 16.65 -10.47
N ILE A 132 16.37 16.28 -9.40
CA ILE A 132 16.57 15.05 -8.65
C ILE A 132 15.52 14.03 -9.08
N ASN A 133 15.96 12.87 -9.54
CA ASN A 133 15.08 11.86 -10.15
C ASN A 133 14.70 10.70 -9.23
N ILE A 134 15.37 10.54 -8.09
CA ILE A 134 15.21 9.41 -7.18
C ILE A 134 14.80 9.92 -5.80
N VAL A 135 13.81 9.27 -5.18
CA VAL A 135 13.27 9.64 -3.85
C VAL A 135 14.37 9.64 -2.78
N ARG A 136 15.24 8.62 -2.76
CA ARG A 136 16.36 8.53 -1.83
C ARG A 136 17.26 9.75 -1.90
N ASP A 137 17.64 10.16 -3.12
CA ASP A 137 18.54 11.27 -3.34
C ASP A 137 17.88 12.59 -2.94
N ALA A 138 16.57 12.74 -3.21
CA ALA A 138 15.78 13.89 -2.76
C ALA A 138 15.70 13.98 -1.23
N CYS A 139 15.53 12.86 -0.53
CA CYS A 139 15.51 12.83 0.94
C CYS A 139 16.90 13.07 1.57
N ASN A 140 17.99 12.86 0.82
CA ASN A 140 19.36 13.13 1.26
C ASN A 140 19.87 14.51 0.82
N ASP A 141 19.18 15.20 -0.09
CA ASP A 141 19.50 16.58 -0.47
C ASP A 141 19.25 17.54 0.71
N GLU A 142 20.09 18.55 0.85
CA GLU A 142 20.03 19.46 2.01
C GLU A 142 18.74 20.28 2.04
N LEU A 143 18.28 20.79 0.89
CA LEU A 143 17.10 21.65 0.83
C LEU A 143 15.82 20.83 0.70
N VAL A 144 15.78 19.89 -0.23
CA VAL A 144 14.60 19.05 -0.47
C VAL A 144 14.35 18.11 0.71
N GLY A 145 15.40 17.57 1.33
CA GLY A 145 15.29 16.73 2.53
C GLY A 145 14.75 17.50 3.73
N LYS A 146 15.19 18.75 3.96
CA LYS A 146 14.60 19.62 5.00
C LYS A 146 13.14 19.97 4.68
N PHE A 147 12.83 20.27 3.44
CA PHE A 147 11.47 20.57 3.01
C PHE A 147 10.53 19.41 3.32
N ILE A 148 10.86 18.20 2.88
CA ILE A 148 9.98 17.05 3.11
C ILE A 148 9.83 16.70 4.60
N HIS A 149 10.90 16.85 5.38
CA HIS A 149 10.84 16.69 6.82
C HIS A 149 9.86 17.69 7.46
N GLN A 150 9.94 18.98 7.09
CA GLN A 150 9.01 20.00 7.60
C GLN A 150 7.57 19.70 7.21
N VAL A 151 7.30 19.37 5.94
CA VAL A 151 5.96 19.00 5.47
C VAL A 151 5.42 17.82 6.27
N MET A 152 6.22 16.78 6.45
CA MET A 152 5.78 15.55 7.11
C MET A 152 5.45 15.76 8.59
N PHE A 153 6.35 16.43 9.35
CA PHE A 153 6.21 16.57 10.79
C PHE A 153 5.41 17.79 11.25
N ASN A 154 5.45 18.89 10.48
CA ASN A 154 4.81 20.13 10.90
C ASN A 154 3.47 20.40 10.21
N GLU A 155 3.24 19.80 9.02
CA GLU A 155 2.02 20.05 8.25
C GLU A 155 1.10 18.81 8.23
N LEU A 156 1.64 17.63 7.91
CA LEU A 156 0.82 16.43 7.72
C LEU A 156 0.53 15.71 9.04
N LEU A 157 1.54 15.42 9.83
CA LEU A 157 1.40 14.66 11.08
C LEU A 157 0.40 15.30 12.05
N PRO A 158 0.38 16.63 12.27
CA PRO A 158 -0.58 17.27 13.17
C PRO A 158 -2.05 17.19 12.73
N THR A 159 -2.32 16.85 11.46
CA THR A 159 -3.69 16.69 10.96
C THR A 159 -4.35 15.38 11.39
N LEU A 160 -3.58 14.45 11.97
CA LEU A 160 -4.06 13.13 12.35
C LEU A 160 -4.45 13.10 13.83
N GLU A 161 -5.67 12.68 14.12
CA GLU A 161 -6.21 12.47 15.47
C GLU A 161 -5.89 11.05 16.00
N LEU A 162 -4.59 10.69 16.00
CA LEU A 162 -4.07 9.42 16.50
C LEU A 162 -2.95 9.68 17.52
N PRO A 163 -2.51 8.66 18.30
CA PRO A 163 -1.44 8.86 19.29
C PRO A 163 -0.17 9.41 18.64
N GLN A 164 0.27 10.58 19.12
CA GLN A 164 1.35 11.36 18.49
C GLN A 164 2.70 10.64 18.50
N ASP A 165 2.99 9.85 19.52
CA ASP A 165 4.21 9.05 19.63
C ASP A 165 4.25 7.90 18.58
N GLU A 166 3.12 7.29 18.28
CA GLU A 166 3.00 6.30 17.21
C GLU A 166 3.14 6.95 15.82
N LEU A 167 2.50 8.11 15.63
CA LEU A 167 2.60 8.85 14.36
C LEU A 167 4.03 9.31 14.09
N THR A 168 4.72 9.82 15.12
CA THR A 168 6.11 10.27 15.00
C THR A 168 7.03 9.11 14.62
N ARG A 169 6.92 7.97 15.31
CA ARG A 169 7.69 6.76 14.96
C ARG A 169 7.41 6.29 13.54
N PHE A 170 6.13 6.23 13.15
CA PHE A 170 5.76 5.83 11.79
C PHE A 170 6.35 6.79 10.75
N ALA A 171 6.30 8.10 10.98
CA ALA A 171 6.88 9.10 10.09
C ALA A 171 8.40 8.97 9.95
N GLU A 172 9.10 8.74 11.06
CA GLU A 172 10.55 8.46 11.08
C GLU A 172 10.89 7.20 10.28
N ASP A 173 10.15 6.11 10.49
CA ASP A 173 10.31 4.85 9.76
C ASP A 173 10.09 5.05 8.26
N VAL A 174 9.08 5.82 7.86
CA VAL A 174 8.82 6.14 6.45
C VAL A 174 9.98 6.91 5.84
N LEU A 175 10.56 7.89 6.53
CA LEU A 175 11.75 8.60 6.03
C LEU A 175 12.95 7.67 5.86
N GLN A 176 13.14 6.70 6.74
CA GLN A 176 14.20 5.69 6.59
C GLN A 176 13.93 4.78 5.38
N ARG A 177 12.68 4.40 5.15
CA ARG A 177 12.27 3.61 3.98
C ARG A 177 12.49 4.39 2.68
N PHE A 178 12.24 5.71 2.65
CA PHE A 178 12.54 6.58 1.51
C PHE A 178 14.04 6.66 1.20
N LYS A 179 14.88 6.59 2.22
CA LYS A 179 16.33 6.59 2.11
C LYS A 179 16.95 5.21 1.84
N ASN A 180 16.13 4.17 1.59
CA ASN A 180 16.62 2.82 1.34
C ASN A 180 17.62 2.79 0.16
N PRO A 181 18.90 2.39 0.40
CA PRO A 181 19.94 2.45 -0.63
C PRO A 181 19.76 1.41 -1.74
N TYR A 182 18.91 0.42 -1.53
CA TYR A 182 18.68 -0.68 -2.47
C TYR A 182 17.49 -0.43 -3.40
N ILE A 183 16.82 0.71 -3.28
CA ILE A 183 15.61 1.02 -4.04
C ILE A 183 15.77 2.37 -4.75
N ASP A 184 15.81 2.34 -6.07
CA ASP A 184 15.82 3.51 -6.93
C ASP A 184 14.39 3.90 -7.34
N HIS A 185 13.62 4.43 -6.35
CA HIS A 185 12.25 4.84 -6.59
C HIS A 185 12.21 6.15 -7.39
N GLN A 186 11.79 6.05 -8.65
CA GLN A 186 11.75 7.19 -9.58
C GLN A 186 10.62 8.15 -9.20
N VAL A 187 10.93 9.44 -9.03
CA VAL A 187 9.92 10.48 -8.74
C VAL A 187 8.86 10.60 -9.83
N THR A 188 9.24 10.36 -11.08
CA THR A 188 8.33 10.38 -12.23
C THR A 188 7.27 9.29 -12.16
N SER A 189 7.59 8.10 -11.62
CA SER A 189 6.62 7.02 -11.41
C SER A 189 5.55 7.40 -10.39
N ILE A 190 5.91 8.20 -9.37
CA ILE A 190 4.97 8.73 -8.38
C ILE A 190 4.07 9.79 -9.00
N MET A 191 4.64 10.67 -9.84
CA MET A 191 3.93 11.79 -10.48
C MET A 191 2.81 11.34 -11.43
N LEU A 192 2.94 10.18 -12.07
CA LEU A 192 1.91 9.63 -12.99
C LEU A 192 0.50 9.58 -12.37
N ASN A 193 0.39 9.40 -11.06
CA ASN A 193 -0.88 9.28 -10.35
C ASN A 193 -1.10 10.39 -9.32
N SER A 194 -0.41 11.54 -9.43
CA SER A 194 -0.50 12.62 -8.45
C SER A 194 -1.87 13.27 -8.43
N PHE A 195 -2.44 13.57 -9.59
CA PHE A 195 -3.73 14.26 -9.68
C PHE A 195 -4.89 13.52 -8.99
N PRO A 196 -5.12 12.20 -9.18
CA PRO A 196 -6.13 11.47 -8.42
C PRO A 196 -5.88 11.41 -6.92
N LYS A 197 -4.62 11.53 -6.49
CA LYS A 197 -4.26 11.47 -5.05
C LYS A 197 -4.55 12.77 -4.30
N PHE A 198 -4.73 13.90 -5.01
CA PHE A 198 -5.11 15.18 -4.42
C PHE A 198 -6.62 15.40 -4.36
N LYS A 199 -7.44 14.50 -4.84
CA LYS A 199 -8.91 14.52 -4.74
C LYS A 199 -9.38 13.71 -3.54
#